data_ff621d3941bc4adb27da1d1298670130
#
_entry.id   ff621d3941bc4adb27da1d1298670130
#
_cell.length_a   1.000
_cell.length_b   1.000
_cell.length_c   1.000
_cell.angle_alpha   90.00
_cell.angle_beta   90.00
_cell.angle_gamma   90.00
#
_symmetry.space_group_name_H-M   'P 1'
#
loop_
_entity.id
_entity.type
_entity.pdbx_description
1 polymer ?
#
loop_
_entity_poly.entity_id
_entity_poly.type
_entity_poly.pdbx_seq_one_letter_code
_entity_poly.pdbx_strand_id
1 'polypeptide(L)'
;LTPFLKQASLYISKNFNIRFDPEISSKDLSTRIFLATSGYQAYVMQLIHQSCLNTMNNNRLVVSMSDFHAAYASKNILYKPMTQKNIFQLNPSQITEILI
;
A
#
# COMPACT_ATOMS: atom_id res chain seq x y z
N LEU A 1 10.85 -3.62 -7.12
CA LEU A 1 9.57 -3.01 -6.74
C LEU A 1 9.68 -1.50 -6.50
N THR A 2 10.76 -1.04 -5.88
CA THR A 2 10.90 0.39 -5.56
C THR A 2 10.84 1.29 -6.80
N PRO A 3 11.54 1.02 -7.92
CA PRO A 3 11.40 1.86 -9.11
C PRO A 3 9.99 1.92 -9.66
N PHE A 4 9.27 0.80 -9.62
CA PHE A 4 7.87 0.74 -10.03
C PHE A 4 6.99 1.63 -9.13
N LEU A 5 7.20 1.57 -7.82
CA LEU A 5 6.44 2.37 -6.86
C LEU A 5 6.72 3.87 -7.02
N LYS A 6 7.98 4.26 -7.29
CA LYS A 6 8.31 5.65 -7.55
C LYS A 6 7.58 6.19 -8.77
N GLN A 7 7.54 5.43 -9.85
CA GLN A 7 6.85 5.85 -11.06
C GLN A 7 5.34 5.94 -10.84
N ALA A 8 4.77 4.96 -10.14
CA ALA A 8 3.34 4.98 -9.81
C ALA A 8 2.97 6.21 -8.98
N SER A 9 3.78 6.53 -7.98
CA SER A 9 3.56 7.71 -7.12
C SER A 9 3.60 9.00 -7.93
N LEU A 10 4.60 9.14 -8.81
CA LEU A 10 4.71 10.33 -9.66
C LEU A 10 3.52 10.47 -10.60
N TYR A 11 3.10 9.38 -11.22
CA TYR A 11 1.96 9.37 -12.12
C TYR A 11 0.68 9.80 -11.40
N ILE A 12 0.42 9.21 -10.25
CA ILE A 12 -0.78 9.48 -9.47
C ILE A 12 -0.79 10.92 -8.95
N SER A 13 0.35 11.38 -8.46
CA SER A 13 0.48 12.76 -7.97
C SER A 13 0.25 13.76 -9.08
N LYS A 14 0.84 13.52 -10.25
CA LYS A 14 0.74 14.44 -11.39
C LYS A 14 -0.69 14.49 -11.97
N ASN A 15 -1.36 13.34 -12.06
CA ASN A 15 -2.63 13.27 -12.78
C ASN A 15 -3.85 13.42 -11.87
N PHE A 16 -3.73 13.12 -10.58
CA PHE A 16 -4.87 13.13 -9.65
C PHE A 16 -4.66 14.01 -8.43
N ASN A 17 -3.49 14.67 -8.34
CA ASN A 17 -3.13 15.52 -7.19
C ASN A 17 -3.19 14.77 -5.86
N ILE A 18 -2.89 13.48 -5.88
CA ILE A 18 -2.88 12.63 -4.70
C ILE A 18 -1.43 12.36 -4.31
N ARG A 19 -1.11 12.50 -3.03
CA ARG A 19 0.21 12.23 -2.47
C ARG A 19 0.13 11.06 -1.50
N PHE A 20 1.27 10.44 -1.24
CA PHE A 20 1.40 9.36 -0.27
C PHE A 20 2.25 9.83 0.91
N ASP A 21 1.76 9.61 2.13
CA ASP A 21 2.50 9.91 3.35
C ASP A 21 2.21 8.80 4.38
N PRO A 22 3.13 7.84 4.58
CA PRO A 22 4.48 7.78 4.01
C PRO A 22 4.47 7.52 2.50
N GLU A 23 5.57 7.91 1.83
CA GLU A 23 5.74 7.66 0.40
C GLU A 23 5.76 6.16 0.12
N ILE A 24 5.07 5.71 -0.95
CA ILE A 24 4.96 4.28 -1.26
C ILE A 24 6.32 3.65 -1.61
N SER A 25 7.28 4.45 -2.07
CA SER A 25 8.63 3.98 -2.35
C SER A 25 9.54 4.01 -1.12
N SER A 26 9.06 4.48 0.04
CA SER A 26 9.83 4.44 1.28
C SER A 26 10.12 3.00 1.68
N LYS A 27 11.21 2.80 2.42
CA LYS A 27 11.62 1.45 2.83
C LYS A 27 10.51 0.72 3.60
N ASP A 28 9.89 1.40 4.55
CA ASP A 28 8.85 0.79 5.38
C ASP A 28 7.62 0.41 4.57
N LEU A 29 7.04 1.37 3.85
CA LEU A 29 5.79 1.11 3.13
C LEU A 29 6.00 0.18 1.95
N SER A 30 7.10 0.31 1.20
CA SER A 30 7.37 -0.59 0.08
C SER A 30 7.55 -2.03 0.55
N THR A 31 8.17 -2.24 1.71
CA THR A 31 8.30 -3.58 2.30
C THR A 31 6.94 -4.16 2.65
N ARG A 32 6.06 -3.36 3.26
CA ARG A 32 4.71 -3.81 3.61
C ARG A 32 3.89 -4.14 2.36
N ILE A 33 3.99 -3.32 1.31
CA ILE A 33 3.33 -3.57 0.03
C ILE A 33 3.84 -4.88 -0.57
N PHE A 34 5.15 -5.11 -0.56
CA PHE A 34 5.72 -6.36 -1.04
C PHE A 34 5.16 -7.57 -0.27
N LEU A 35 5.14 -7.51 1.06
CA LEU A 35 4.64 -8.60 1.89
C LEU A 35 3.14 -8.85 1.65
N ALA A 36 2.38 -7.78 1.41
CA ALA A 36 0.94 -7.89 1.16
C ALA A 36 0.61 -8.48 -0.19
N THR A 37 1.48 -8.33 -1.19
CA THR A 37 1.20 -8.66 -2.59
C THR A 37 2.14 -9.69 -3.18
N SER A 38 3.16 -10.10 -2.45
CA SER A 38 4.27 -10.94 -2.94
C SER A 38 4.98 -10.34 -4.15
N GLY A 39 4.87 -9.01 -4.34
CA GLY A 39 5.52 -8.27 -5.39
C GLY A 39 4.87 -8.37 -6.77
N TYR A 40 3.72 -9.06 -6.89
CA TYR A 40 3.00 -9.14 -8.17
C TYR A 40 2.42 -7.78 -8.53
N GLN A 41 2.82 -7.23 -9.69
CA GLN A 41 2.42 -5.88 -10.09
C GLN A 41 0.90 -5.68 -10.13
N ALA A 42 0.16 -6.67 -10.62
CA ALA A 42 -1.29 -6.58 -10.68
C ALA A 42 -1.91 -6.39 -9.28
N TYR A 43 -1.40 -7.11 -8.29
CA TYR A 43 -1.89 -6.98 -6.92
C TYR A 43 -1.40 -5.70 -6.25
N VAL A 44 -0.18 -5.27 -6.56
CA VAL A 44 0.35 -3.98 -6.10
C VAL A 44 -0.56 -2.85 -6.58
N MET A 45 -0.90 -2.84 -7.87
CA MET A 45 -1.77 -1.80 -8.44
C MET A 45 -3.17 -1.86 -7.86
N GLN A 46 -3.72 -3.04 -7.63
CA GLN A 46 -5.03 -3.19 -7.00
C GLN A 46 -5.03 -2.58 -5.59
N LEU A 47 -3.98 -2.84 -4.81
CA LEU A 47 -3.85 -2.31 -3.46
C LEU A 47 -3.72 -0.79 -3.47
N ILE A 48 -2.87 -0.25 -4.34
CA ILE A 48 -2.68 1.20 -4.48
C ILE A 48 -4.00 1.86 -4.92
N HIS A 49 -4.66 1.28 -5.91
CA HIS A 49 -5.93 1.80 -6.42
C HIS A 49 -6.99 1.87 -5.30
N GLN A 50 -7.14 0.80 -4.55
CA GLN A 50 -8.11 0.75 -3.47
C GLN A 50 -7.78 1.74 -2.35
N SER A 51 -6.49 1.89 -2.04
CA SER A 51 -6.04 2.86 -1.03
C SER A 51 -6.37 4.29 -1.46
N CYS A 52 -6.14 4.62 -2.74
CA CYS A 52 -6.50 5.93 -3.29
C CYS A 52 -8.01 6.17 -3.25
N LEU A 53 -8.81 5.15 -3.61
CA LEU A 53 -10.26 5.27 -3.54
C LEU A 53 -10.74 5.54 -2.11
N ASN A 54 -10.19 4.84 -1.13
CA ASN A 54 -10.54 5.08 0.27
C ASN A 54 -10.24 6.52 0.68
N THR A 55 -9.09 7.03 0.27
CA THR A 55 -8.68 8.39 0.57
C THR A 55 -9.64 9.41 -0.06
N MET A 56 -9.94 9.23 -1.35
CA MET A 56 -10.82 10.13 -2.10
C MET A 56 -12.26 10.08 -1.57
N ASN A 57 -12.75 8.89 -1.22
CA ASN A 57 -14.10 8.73 -0.69
C ASN A 57 -14.28 9.42 0.67
N ASN A 58 -13.18 9.67 1.36
CA ASN A 58 -13.17 10.42 2.63
C ASN A 58 -12.76 11.89 2.43
N ASN A 59 -12.80 12.38 1.20
CA ASN A 59 -12.51 13.79 0.85
C ASN A 59 -11.09 14.20 1.24
N ARG A 60 -10.13 13.27 1.11
CA ARG A 60 -8.72 13.54 1.39
C ARG A 60 -7.90 13.38 0.11
N LEU A 61 -6.70 13.98 0.10
CA LEU A 61 -5.78 13.91 -1.04
C LEU A 61 -4.42 13.32 -0.63
N VAL A 62 -4.27 12.90 0.63
CA VAL A 62 -3.04 12.28 1.13
C VAL A 62 -3.38 10.87 1.59
N VAL A 63 -2.79 9.88 0.94
CA VAL A 63 -2.97 8.47 1.28
C VAL A 63 -2.04 8.12 2.43
N SER A 64 -2.61 7.65 3.53
CA SER A 64 -1.89 7.31 4.74
C SER A 64 -1.77 5.80 4.93
N MET A 65 -1.01 5.38 5.94
CA MET A 65 -0.91 3.96 6.32
C MET A 65 -2.28 3.37 6.64
N SER A 66 -3.16 4.14 7.27
CA SER A 66 -4.51 3.66 7.59
C SER A 66 -5.36 3.39 6.35
N ASP A 67 -5.13 4.11 5.26
CA ASP A 67 -5.81 3.85 3.99
C ASP A 67 -5.37 2.52 3.39
N PHE A 68 -4.09 2.17 3.50
CA PHE A 68 -3.58 0.86 3.09
C PHE A 68 -4.13 -0.25 3.97
N HIS A 69 -4.22 -0.01 5.28
CA HIS A 69 -4.81 -0.98 6.21
C HIS A 69 -6.26 -1.27 5.82
N ALA A 70 -7.06 -0.24 5.59
CA ALA A 70 -8.46 -0.38 5.22
C ALA A 70 -8.60 -1.05 3.84
N ALA A 71 -7.74 -0.69 2.89
CA ALA A 71 -7.75 -1.29 1.56
C ALA A 71 -7.45 -2.78 1.61
N TYR A 72 -6.45 -3.18 2.37
CA TYR A 72 -6.06 -4.59 2.48
C TYR A 72 -7.15 -5.44 3.15
N ALA A 73 -7.90 -4.86 4.06
CA ALA A 73 -9.03 -5.53 4.71
C ALA A 73 -10.28 -5.58 3.82
N SER A 74 -10.30 -4.83 2.72
CA SER A 74 -11.45 -4.72 1.84
C SER A 74 -11.75 -6.01 1.10
N LYS A 75 -13.02 -6.25 0.81
CA LYS A 75 -13.47 -7.36 -0.05
C LYS A 75 -13.01 -7.21 -1.50
N ASN A 76 -12.62 -6.00 -1.89
CA ASN A 76 -12.18 -5.72 -3.26
C ASN A 76 -10.75 -6.18 -3.52
N ILE A 77 -9.99 -6.53 -2.49
CA ILE A 77 -8.64 -7.08 -2.64
C ILE A 77 -8.77 -8.58 -2.83
N LEU A 78 -8.40 -9.06 -4.02
CA LEU A 78 -8.56 -10.45 -4.39
C LEU A 78 -7.43 -11.34 -3.90
N TYR A 79 -6.21 -10.79 -3.81
CA TYR A 79 -5.05 -11.55 -3.38
C TYR A 79 -4.71 -11.23 -1.93
N LYS A 80 -4.68 -12.27 -1.10
CA LYS A 80 -4.18 -12.16 0.27
C LYS A 80 -3.29 -13.36 0.56
N PRO A 81 -2.02 -13.12 0.90
CA PRO A 81 -1.15 -14.21 1.30
C PRO A 81 -1.66 -14.86 2.60
N MET A 82 -1.16 -16.04 2.91
CA MET A 82 -1.64 -16.84 4.03
C MET A 82 -1.23 -16.29 5.40
N THR A 83 -1.11 -14.99 5.54
CA THR A 83 -0.93 -14.35 6.84
C THR A 83 -2.28 -13.89 7.35
N GLN A 84 -2.54 -14.13 8.64
CA GLN A 84 -3.80 -13.73 9.26
C GLN A 84 -3.75 -12.29 9.77
N LYS A 85 -2.58 -11.67 9.78
CA LYS A 85 -2.40 -10.30 10.28
C LYS A 85 -2.37 -9.31 9.14
N ASN A 86 -3.02 -8.17 9.34
CA ASN A 86 -2.92 -7.08 8.38
C ASN A 86 -1.54 -6.44 8.50
N ILE A 87 -0.76 -6.57 7.45
CA ILE A 87 0.64 -6.14 7.39
C ILE A 87 0.79 -4.64 7.69
N PHE A 88 -0.25 -3.84 7.41
CA PHE A 88 -0.21 -2.39 7.60
C PHE A 88 -0.51 -1.96 9.04
N GLN A 89 -0.93 -2.90 9.90
CA GLN A 89 -1.09 -2.66 11.34
C GLN A 89 0.16 -2.95 12.15
N LEU A 90 1.10 -3.71 11.58
CA LEU A 90 2.26 -4.16 12.32
C LEU A 90 3.26 -3.04 12.51
N ASN A 91 3.97 -3.03 13.65
CA ASN A 91 5.06 -2.10 13.87
C ASN A 91 6.33 -2.58 13.15
N PRO A 92 7.37 -1.72 13.00
CA PRO A 92 8.58 -2.11 12.28
C PRO A 92 9.28 -3.36 12.83
N SER A 93 9.24 -3.58 14.14
CA SER A 93 9.85 -4.79 14.75
C SER A 93 9.13 -6.06 14.29
N GLN A 94 7.81 -6.02 14.22
CA GLN A 94 7.00 -7.14 13.76
C GLN A 94 7.25 -7.42 12.28
N ILE A 95 7.44 -6.40 11.47
CA ILE A 95 7.80 -6.56 10.06
C ILE A 95 9.16 -7.24 9.93
N THR A 96 10.13 -6.82 10.72
CA THR A 96 11.47 -7.42 10.73
C THR A 96 11.39 -8.92 11.08
N GLU A 97 10.58 -9.30 12.05
CA GLU A 97 10.38 -10.70 12.42
C GLU A 97 9.84 -11.55 11.26
N ILE A 98 8.93 -10.99 10.47
CA ILE A 98 8.38 -11.69 9.29
C ILE A 98 9.46 -11.91 8.24
N LEU A 99 10.37 -10.96 8.07
CA LEU A 99 11.43 -11.02 7.06
C LEU A 99 12.55 -12.00 7.43
N ILE A 100 12.70 -12.36 8.68
CA ILE A 100 13.68 -13.34 9.15
C ILE A 100 13.12 -14.75 8.98
#